data_e2feeeda795a5a9bdd7278521c50c084
#
_entry.id   e2feeeda795a5a9bdd7278521c50c084
#
_cell.length_a   1.000
_cell.length_b   1.000
_cell.length_c   1.000
_cell.angle_alpha   90.00
_cell.angle_beta   90.00
_cell.angle_gamma   90.00
#
_symmetry.space_group_name_H-M   'P 1'
#
loop_
_entity.id
_entity.type
_entity.pdbx_description
1 polymer ?
#
loop_
_entity_poly.entity_id
_entity_poly.type
_entity_poly.pdbx_seq_one_letter_code
_entity_poly.pdbx_strand_id
1 'polypeptide(L)'
;LLPVGGAFHSPMMEPARAELAAAIEATEFSKPTCPVYQNVTATAVTNPDEIKKNLMLQLTAPVRWTQCIQAMITDGGTRFIEVGPGKVLQGLMRKIDRNVAASGASIVE
;
A
#
# COMPACT_ATOMS: atom_id res chain seq x y z
N LEU A 1 -11.55 7.43 4.85
CA LEU A 1 -11.83 6.06 5.21
C LEU A 1 -12.34 5.29 4.00
N LEU A 2 -11.64 4.24 3.62
CA LEU A 2 -12.05 3.41 2.49
C LEU A 2 -13.08 2.37 2.94
N PRO A 3 -14.23 2.25 2.25
CA PRO A 3 -15.28 1.32 2.68
C PRO A 3 -14.81 -0.14 2.77
N VAL A 4 -13.93 -0.55 1.87
CA VAL A 4 -13.45 -1.94 1.84
C VAL A 4 -12.51 -2.27 2.99
N GLY A 5 -11.88 -1.26 3.61
CA GLY A 5 -10.94 -1.49 4.69
C GLY A 5 -11.59 -2.08 5.94
N GLY A 6 -12.80 -1.67 6.25
CA GLY A 6 -13.51 -2.16 7.42
C GLY A 6 -13.87 -3.65 7.33
N ALA A 7 -14.29 -4.09 6.15
CA ALA A 7 -14.68 -5.49 5.95
C ALA A 7 -13.49 -6.44 6.09
N PHE A 8 -12.29 -6.00 5.74
CA PHE A 8 -11.09 -6.83 5.81
C PHE A 8 -10.76 -7.27 7.24
N HIS A 9 -11.19 -6.51 8.23
CA HIS A 9 -10.93 -6.81 9.65
C HIS A 9 -12.10 -7.54 10.32
N SER A 10 -13.11 -7.89 9.55
CA SER A 10 -14.28 -8.62 10.06
C SER A 10 -13.93 -10.09 10.31
N PRO A 11 -14.54 -10.74 11.33
CA PRO A 11 -14.40 -12.18 11.53
C PRO A 11 -14.80 -12.99 10.30
N MET A 12 -15.72 -12.48 9.49
CA MET A 12 -16.15 -13.16 8.26
C MET A 12 -15.04 -13.25 7.22
N MET A 13 -14.02 -12.40 7.33
CA MET A 13 -12.87 -12.40 6.42
C MET A 13 -11.73 -13.30 6.90
N GLU A 14 -11.89 -13.97 8.03
CA GLU A 14 -10.83 -14.80 8.60
C GLU A 14 -10.35 -15.89 7.66
N PRO A 15 -11.22 -16.66 6.96
CA PRO A 15 -10.74 -17.64 6.00
C PRO A 15 -9.93 -17.03 4.87
N ALA A 16 -10.35 -15.86 4.36
CA ALA A 16 -9.63 -15.17 3.30
C ALA A 16 -8.25 -14.69 3.78
N ARG A 17 -8.16 -14.20 5.01
CA ARG A 17 -6.88 -13.81 5.60
C ARG A 17 -5.93 -14.98 5.74
N ALA A 18 -6.43 -16.12 6.21
CA ALA A 18 -5.63 -17.33 6.36
C ALA A 18 -5.08 -17.81 5.01
N GLU A 19 -5.92 -17.77 3.98
CA GLU A 19 -5.52 -18.13 2.63
C GLU A 19 -4.46 -17.19 2.08
N LEU A 20 -4.64 -15.90 2.27
CA LEU A 20 -3.68 -14.89 1.82
C LEU A 20 -2.36 -15.02 2.60
N ALA A 21 -2.43 -15.26 3.90
CA ALA A 21 -1.25 -15.47 4.72
C ALA A 21 -0.43 -16.66 4.21
N ALA A 22 -1.08 -17.76 3.89
CA ALA A 22 -0.42 -18.94 3.36
C ALA A 22 0.24 -18.65 2.00
N ALA A 23 -0.43 -17.88 1.14
CA ALA A 23 0.11 -17.51 -0.16
C ALA A 23 1.34 -16.61 0.00
N ILE A 24 1.30 -15.64 0.90
CA ILE A 24 2.44 -14.76 1.17
C ILE A 24 3.62 -15.58 1.69
N GLU A 25 3.37 -16.49 2.64
CA GLU A 25 4.41 -17.32 3.24
C GLU A 25 5.09 -18.20 2.20
N ALA A 26 4.32 -18.72 1.25
CA ALA A 26 4.83 -19.59 0.19
C ALA A 26 5.50 -18.82 -0.95
N THR A 27 5.36 -17.50 -1.00
CA THR A 27 5.89 -16.69 -2.09
C THR A 27 7.33 -16.27 -1.77
N GLU A 28 8.18 -16.40 -2.77
CA GLU A 28 9.56 -15.92 -2.68
C GLU A 28 9.60 -14.43 -3.05
N PHE A 29 10.22 -13.63 -2.18
CA PHE A 29 10.34 -12.19 -2.40
C PHE A 29 11.78 -11.84 -2.78
N SER A 30 11.92 -11.01 -3.81
CA SER A 30 13.22 -10.52 -4.26
C SER A 30 13.39 -9.07 -3.83
N LYS A 31 14.66 -8.65 -3.72
CA LYS A 31 14.97 -7.27 -3.37
C LYS A 31 14.44 -6.32 -4.45
N PRO A 32 13.67 -5.30 -4.08
CA PRO A 32 13.16 -4.33 -5.06
C PRO A 32 14.28 -3.40 -5.54
N THR A 33 14.11 -2.85 -6.74
CA THR A 33 15.05 -1.89 -7.31
C THR A 33 14.90 -0.49 -6.72
N CYS A 34 13.79 -0.24 -6.03
CA CYS A 34 13.51 1.02 -5.38
C CYS A 34 12.83 0.75 -4.04
N PRO A 35 12.83 1.73 -3.12
CA PRO A 35 12.17 1.53 -1.84
C PRO A 35 10.66 1.33 -2.00
N VAL A 36 10.10 0.49 -1.14
CA VAL A 36 8.67 0.23 -1.09
C VAL A 36 8.12 0.80 0.22
N TYR A 37 7.03 1.54 0.13
CA TYR A 37 6.34 2.08 1.30
C TYR A 37 5.11 1.24 1.55
N GLN A 38 5.06 0.61 2.71
CA GLN A 38 3.94 -0.27 3.08
C GLN A 38 3.11 0.40 4.17
N ASN A 39 1.81 0.15 4.12
CA ASN A 39 0.87 0.83 5.01
C ASN A 39 1.10 0.53 6.49
N VAL A 40 1.63 -0.63 6.82
CA VAL A 40 1.81 -1.01 8.23
C VAL A 40 2.93 -0.22 8.91
N THR A 41 3.98 0.12 8.18
CA THR A 41 5.13 0.85 8.73
C THR A 41 5.18 2.31 8.29
N ALA A 42 4.61 2.63 7.14
CA ALA A 42 4.65 3.97 6.53
C ALA A 42 6.07 4.50 6.36
N THR A 43 7.03 3.62 6.07
CA THR A 43 8.44 3.96 5.86
C THR A 43 9.00 3.23 4.65
N ALA A 44 10.11 3.73 4.11
CA ALA A 44 10.79 3.13 2.97
C ALA A 44 11.48 1.82 3.39
N VAL A 45 11.23 0.75 2.64
CA VAL A 45 11.81 -0.56 2.93
C VAL A 45 12.38 -1.15 1.64
N THR A 46 13.56 -1.75 1.72
CA THR A 46 14.20 -2.41 0.59
C THR A 46 14.55 -3.88 0.87
N ASN A 47 14.47 -4.31 2.11
CA ASN A 47 14.78 -5.70 2.48
C ASN A 47 13.59 -6.60 2.15
N PRO A 48 13.76 -7.64 1.30
CA PRO A 48 12.64 -8.49 0.91
C PRO A 48 12.01 -9.26 2.06
N ASP A 49 12.80 -9.69 3.04
CA ASP A 49 12.26 -10.40 4.19
C ASP A 49 11.40 -9.49 5.06
N GLU A 50 11.81 -8.24 5.20
CA GLU A 50 11.05 -7.23 5.93
C GLU A 50 9.76 -6.88 5.20
N ILE A 51 9.82 -6.75 3.86
CA ILE A 51 8.63 -6.49 3.04
C ILE A 51 7.62 -7.62 3.22
N LYS A 52 8.08 -8.87 3.17
CA LYS A 52 7.22 -10.04 3.34
C LYS A 52 6.59 -10.06 4.74
N LYS A 53 7.38 -9.80 5.76
CA LYS A 53 6.90 -9.72 7.14
C LYS A 53 5.84 -8.63 7.30
N ASN A 54 6.07 -7.46 6.70
CA ASN A 54 5.13 -6.35 6.76
C ASN A 54 3.82 -6.67 6.05
N LEU A 55 3.85 -7.42 4.95
CA LEU A 55 2.62 -7.86 4.29
C LEU A 55 1.80 -8.77 5.21
N MET A 56 2.46 -9.65 5.95
CA MET A 56 1.78 -10.49 6.93
C MET A 56 1.15 -9.65 8.03
N LEU A 57 1.87 -8.67 8.55
CA LEU A 57 1.37 -7.79 9.60
C LEU A 57 0.20 -6.95 9.10
N GLN A 58 0.20 -6.55 7.83
CA GLN A 58 -0.84 -5.72 7.24
C GLN A 58 -2.21 -6.40 7.26
N LEU A 59 -2.27 -7.72 7.32
CA LEU A 59 -3.54 -8.45 7.34
C LEU A 59 -4.43 -8.05 8.52
N THR A 60 -3.81 -7.63 9.63
CA THR A 60 -4.54 -7.24 10.84
C THR A 60 -4.22 -5.82 11.30
N ALA A 61 -3.41 -5.09 10.56
CA ALA A 61 -3.00 -3.74 10.94
C ALA A 61 -3.81 -2.68 10.17
N PRO A 62 -3.98 -1.49 10.73
CA PRO A 62 -4.68 -0.41 10.01
C PRO A 62 -3.85 0.10 8.84
N VAL A 63 -4.55 0.64 7.85
CA VAL A 63 -3.92 1.26 6.69
C VAL A 63 -3.48 2.67 7.07
N ARG A 64 -2.19 2.95 6.93
CA ARG A 64 -1.61 4.25 7.27
C ARG A 64 -1.28 5.03 5.99
N TRP A 65 -2.31 5.25 5.17
CA TRP A 65 -2.15 5.85 3.85
C TRP A 65 -1.56 7.26 3.90
N THR A 66 -2.12 8.13 4.72
CA THR A 66 -1.66 9.51 4.83
C THR A 66 -0.20 9.56 5.28
N GLN A 67 0.15 8.75 6.27
CA GLN A 67 1.52 8.69 6.78
C GLN A 67 2.49 8.20 5.70
N CYS A 68 2.08 7.20 4.89
CA CYS A 68 2.89 6.71 3.77
C CYS A 68 3.17 7.82 2.77
N ILE A 69 2.14 8.54 2.35
CA ILE A 69 2.28 9.60 1.37
C ILE A 69 3.15 10.73 1.91
N GLN A 70 2.95 11.11 3.16
CA GLN A 70 3.76 12.15 3.79
C GLN A 70 5.23 11.74 3.89
N ALA A 71 5.49 10.47 4.19
CA ALA A 71 6.86 9.95 4.22
C ALA A 71 7.50 10.01 2.84
N MET A 72 6.77 9.62 1.79
CA MET A 72 7.26 9.70 0.42
C MET A 72 7.59 11.13 0.02
N ILE A 73 6.75 12.09 0.38
CA ILE A 73 6.98 13.50 0.09
C ILE A 73 8.22 14.00 0.83
N THR A 74 8.36 13.67 2.10
CA THR A 74 9.52 14.01 2.92
C THR A 74 10.80 13.46 2.32
N ASP A 75 10.73 12.25 1.76
CA ASP A 75 11.89 11.58 1.16
C ASP A 75 12.18 12.04 -0.26
N GLY A 76 11.45 13.03 -0.77
CA GLY A 76 11.72 13.65 -2.05
C GLY A 76 10.73 13.34 -3.17
N GLY A 77 9.63 12.68 -2.87
CA GLY A 77 8.60 12.38 -3.87
C GLY A 77 7.91 13.65 -4.35
N THR A 78 7.93 13.87 -5.66
CA THR A 78 7.34 15.06 -6.27
C THR A 78 6.24 14.75 -7.27
N ARG A 79 6.13 13.50 -7.66
CA ARG A 79 5.18 13.05 -8.66
C ARG A 79 4.65 11.67 -8.29
N PHE A 80 3.34 11.51 -8.33
CA PHE A 80 2.68 10.27 -7.95
C PHE A 80 1.80 9.78 -9.10
N ILE A 81 1.88 8.49 -9.38
CA ILE A 81 1.10 7.86 -10.44
C ILE A 81 0.32 6.71 -9.85
N GLU A 82 -1.01 6.80 -9.94
CA GLU A 82 -1.88 5.70 -9.53
C GLU A 82 -1.94 4.69 -10.66
N VAL A 83 -1.50 3.47 -10.41
CA VAL A 83 -1.50 2.39 -11.40
C VAL A 83 -2.75 1.55 -11.21
N GLY A 84 -3.54 1.46 -12.28
CA GLY A 84 -4.80 0.71 -12.27
C GLY A 84 -5.99 1.59 -12.61
N PRO A 85 -7.20 1.01 -12.64
CA PRO A 85 -8.40 1.75 -13.00
C PRO A 85 -8.86 2.70 -11.89
N GLY A 86 -9.56 3.76 -12.29
CA GLY A 86 -10.14 4.70 -11.34
C GLY A 86 -9.21 5.81 -10.90
N LYS A 87 -9.72 6.68 -10.05
CA LYS A 87 -9.03 7.89 -9.59
C LYS A 87 -9.13 8.10 -8.09
N VAL A 88 -9.44 7.05 -7.33
CA VAL A 88 -9.66 7.15 -5.88
C VAL A 88 -8.40 7.64 -5.17
N LEU A 89 -7.25 7.04 -5.48
CA LEU A 89 -5.99 7.40 -4.83
C LEU A 89 -5.54 8.81 -5.22
N GLN A 90 -5.79 9.21 -6.47
CA GLN A 90 -5.50 10.57 -6.92
C GLN A 90 -6.31 11.59 -6.12
N GLY A 91 -7.57 11.29 -5.85
CA GLY A 91 -8.43 12.14 -5.03
C GLY A 91 -7.94 12.25 -3.59
N LEU A 92 -7.51 11.14 -3.00
CA LEU A 92 -6.92 11.13 -1.66
C LEU A 92 -5.64 11.94 -1.62
N MET A 93 -4.82 11.86 -2.67
CA MET A 93 -3.58 12.60 -2.79
C MET A 93 -3.80 14.11 -2.71
N ARG A 94 -4.83 14.61 -3.40
CA ARG A 94 -5.16 16.03 -3.39
C ARG A 94 -5.55 16.53 -2.01
N LYS A 95 -6.13 15.67 -1.19
CA LYS A 95 -6.48 16.02 0.19
C LYS A 95 -5.27 16.09 1.11
N ILE A 96 -4.23 15.34 0.77
CA ILE A 96 -2.99 15.32 1.56
C ILE A 96 -2.09 16.48 1.18
N ASP A 97 -1.86 16.67 -0.12
CA ASP A 97 -1.01 17.77 -0.63
C ASP A 97 -1.38 18.09 -2.07
N ARG A 98 -1.94 19.28 -2.30
CA ARG A 98 -2.35 19.74 -3.63
C ARG A 98 -1.18 20.13 -4.52
N ASN A 99 -0.01 20.33 -3.92
CA ASN A 99 1.16 20.84 -4.65
C ASN A 99 1.95 19.74 -5.33
N VAL A 100 1.67 18.47 -5.01
CA VAL A 100 2.33 17.35 -5.68
C VAL A 100 1.54 16.91 -6.89
N ALA A 101 2.25 16.56 -7.95
CA ALA A 101 1.61 16.07 -9.17
C ALA A 101 1.06 14.66 -8.94
N ALA A 102 -0.19 14.45 -9.33
CA ALA A 102 -0.82 13.13 -9.24
C ALA A 102 -1.55 12.85 -10.55
N SER A 103 -1.33 11.66 -11.09
CA SER A 103 -1.96 11.23 -12.34
C SER A 103 -2.24 9.74 -12.29
N GLY A 104 -2.88 9.21 -13.32
CA GLY A 104 -3.20 7.80 -13.38
C GLY A 104 -2.56 7.11 -14.59
N ALA A 105 -2.34 5.81 -14.46
CA ALA A 105 -1.89 4.97 -15.57
C ALA A 105 -2.67 3.65 -15.50
N SER A 106 -3.29 3.27 -16.61
CA SER A 106 -4.05 2.02 -16.68
C SER A 106 -3.57 1.22 -17.87
N ILE A 107 -3.37 -0.07 -17.64
CA ILE A 107 -3.00 -1.00 -18.72
C ILE A 107 -4.23 -1.72 -19.29
N VAL A 108 -5.39 -1.42 -18.77
CA VAL A 108 -6.64 -1.99 -19.24
C VAL A 108 -7.16 -1.18 -20.44
N GLU A 109 -7.41 -1.86 -21.50
CA GLU A 109 -7.98 -1.25 -22.70
C GLU A 109 -9.48 -1.39 -22.75
#